data_a4352eb21426549d8a1b437f1823a8fc
#
_entry.id   a4352eb21426549d8a1b437f1823a8fc
#
_cell.length_a   1.000
_cell.length_b   1.000
_cell.length_c   1.000
_cell.angle_alpha   90.00
_cell.angle_beta   90.00
_cell.angle_gamma   90.00
#
_symmetry.space_group_name_H-M   'P 1'
#
loop_
_entity.id
_entity.type
_entity.pdbx_description
1 polymer ?
#
loop_
_entity_poly.entity_id
_entity_poly.type
_entity_poly.pdbx_seq_one_letter_code
_entity_poly.pdbx_strand_id
1 'polypeptide(L)'
;MKNKKKEIKNIIIVIAPLIGGFLSSLLVNFKNYNIINKPMFSPPKIAFPIIWSILYLLFGISFYLANKNYENKKITSSAIINLILNYSWTFIFFKLKMYIVSAIELVLIILSTIKFIIELYKENKTAAFLQFPYLVWLLVALYLNIGVIILN
;
A
#
# COMPACT_ATOMS: atom_id res chain seq x y z
N MET A 1 -9.77 -30.82 12.23
CA MET A 1 -9.48 -30.44 10.84
C MET A 1 -10.10 -29.11 10.39
N LYS A 2 -11.38 -28.79 10.65
CA LYS A 2 -12.01 -27.51 10.26
C LYS A 2 -11.32 -26.26 10.84
N ASN A 3 -10.87 -26.31 12.08
CA ASN A 3 -10.24 -25.17 12.77
C ASN A 3 -8.89 -24.80 12.12
N LYS A 4 -8.07 -25.82 11.83
CA LYS A 4 -6.74 -25.63 11.23
C LYS A 4 -6.81 -25.02 9.80
N LYS A 5 -7.81 -25.38 9.01
CA LYS A 5 -8.06 -24.78 7.67
C LYS A 5 -8.44 -23.30 7.79
N LYS A 6 -9.24 -22.93 8.80
CA LYS A 6 -9.65 -21.54 9.06
C LYS A 6 -8.44 -20.70 9.48
N GLU A 7 -7.58 -21.21 10.34
CA GLU A 7 -6.36 -20.54 10.79
C GLU A 7 -5.41 -20.27 9.62
N ILE A 8 -5.16 -21.27 8.78
CA ILE A 8 -4.31 -21.12 7.59
C ILE A 8 -4.88 -20.05 6.64
N LYS A 9 -6.20 -20.06 6.40
CA LYS A 9 -6.86 -19.04 5.57
C LYS A 9 -6.65 -17.63 6.13
N ASN A 10 -6.78 -17.47 7.45
CA ASN A 10 -6.59 -16.18 8.11
C ASN A 10 -5.14 -15.66 7.94
N ILE A 11 -4.15 -16.53 8.12
CA ILE A 11 -2.74 -16.20 7.93
C ILE A 11 -2.49 -15.77 6.49
N ILE A 12 -2.97 -16.53 5.51
CA ILE A 12 -2.82 -16.21 4.09
C ILE A 12 -3.38 -14.82 3.79
N ILE A 13 -4.56 -14.48 4.30
CA ILE A 13 -5.19 -13.18 4.06
C ILE A 13 -4.39 -12.04 4.69
N VAL A 14 -3.86 -12.23 5.88
CA VAL A 14 -3.03 -11.21 6.54
C VAL A 14 -1.73 -10.94 5.78
N ILE A 15 -1.10 -11.96 5.23
CA ILE A 15 0.17 -11.80 4.48
C ILE A 15 -0.01 -11.55 2.98
N ALA A 16 -1.22 -11.71 2.43
CA ALA A 16 -1.47 -11.52 1.00
C ALA A 16 -1.05 -10.14 0.47
N PRO A 17 -1.32 -9.00 1.16
CA PRO A 17 -0.84 -7.69 0.71
C PRO A 17 0.69 -7.60 0.64
N LEU A 18 1.39 -8.21 1.58
CA LEU A 18 2.85 -8.26 1.61
C LEU A 18 3.41 -9.06 0.43
N ILE A 19 2.82 -10.23 0.16
CA ILE A 19 3.19 -11.07 -0.99
C ILE A 19 2.98 -10.32 -2.30
N GLY A 20 1.82 -9.67 -2.47
CA GLY A 20 1.53 -8.85 -3.65
C GLY A 20 2.52 -7.69 -3.84
N GLY A 21 2.86 -6.99 -2.75
CA GLY A 21 3.88 -5.94 -2.76
C GLY A 21 5.27 -6.46 -3.14
N PHE A 22 5.66 -7.61 -2.61
CA PHE A 22 6.91 -8.26 -2.98
C PHE A 22 6.93 -8.64 -4.47
N LEU A 23 5.87 -9.27 -4.98
CA LEU A 23 5.76 -9.65 -6.39
C LEU A 23 5.80 -8.43 -7.31
N SER A 24 5.11 -7.34 -6.97
CA SER A 24 5.16 -6.09 -7.74
C SER A 24 6.57 -5.51 -7.78
N SER A 25 7.33 -5.61 -6.70
CA SER A 25 8.71 -5.13 -6.61
C SER A 25 9.68 -5.89 -7.51
N LEU A 26 9.42 -7.17 -7.80
CA LEU A 26 10.24 -7.98 -8.72
C LEU A 26 10.12 -7.54 -10.18
N LEU A 27 9.05 -6.83 -10.53
CA LEU A 27 8.79 -6.34 -11.89
C LEU A 27 9.52 -5.04 -12.22
N VAL A 28 10.19 -4.43 -11.23
CA VAL A 28 10.82 -3.11 -11.37
C VAL A 28 12.31 -3.14 -11.02
N ASN A 29 13.06 -2.22 -11.64
CA ASN A 29 14.48 -2.06 -11.37
C ASN A 29 14.71 -0.81 -10.51
N PHE A 30 14.98 -1.01 -9.24
CA PHE A 30 15.27 0.08 -8.28
C PHE A 30 16.64 0.76 -8.48
N LYS A 31 17.48 0.32 -9.42
CA LYS A 31 18.75 1.01 -9.73
C LYS A 31 18.50 2.45 -10.18
N ASN A 32 17.39 2.70 -10.87
CA ASN A 32 16.98 4.03 -11.31
C ASN A 32 16.82 5.02 -10.15
N TYR A 33 16.46 4.55 -8.96
CA TYR A 33 16.32 5.41 -7.77
C TYR A 33 17.63 6.13 -7.38
N ASN A 34 18.77 5.58 -7.71
CA ASN A 34 20.08 6.20 -7.41
C ASN A 34 20.43 7.32 -8.39
N ILE A 35 19.83 7.30 -9.58
CA ILE A 35 20.15 8.25 -10.68
C ILE A 35 19.19 9.46 -10.65
N ILE A 36 17.98 9.30 -10.11
CA ILE A 36 16.96 10.34 -10.05
C ILE A 36 17.38 11.41 -9.03
N ASN A 37 17.28 12.69 -9.40
CA ASN A 37 17.37 13.79 -8.45
C ASN A 37 16.18 13.73 -7.48
N LYS A 38 16.46 13.81 -6.19
CA LYS A 38 15.48 13.62 -5.12
C LYS A 38 15.33 14.89 -4.30
N PRO A 39 14.11 15.18 -3.80
CA PRO A 39 13.90 16.31 -2.90
C PRO A 39 14.64 16.12 -1.57
N MET A 40 14.80 17.23 -0.85
CA MET A 40 15.37 17.22 0.49
C MET A 40 14.57 16.29 1.40
N PHE A 41 15.24 15.66 2.37
CA PHE A 41 14.63 14.65 3.29
C PHE A 41 14.15 13.36 2.63
N SER A 42 14.66 13.01 1.44
CA SER A 42 14.37 11.70 0.85
C SER A 42 14.94 10.57 1.72
N PRO A 43 14.14 9.56 2.09
CA PRO A 43 14.60 8.44 2.88
C PRO A 43 15.70 7.65 2.15
N PRO A 44 16.61 6.98 2.88
CA PRO A 44 17.56 6.08 2.26
C PRO A 44 16.83 4.91 1.59
N LYS A 45 17.42 4.38 0.51
CA LYS A 45 16.81 3.31 -0.30
C LYS A 45 16.31 2.12 0.52
N ILE A 46 17.06 1.74 1.56
CA ILE A 46 16.72 0.60 2.43
C ILE A 46 15.45 0.84 3.27
N ALA A 47 15.07 2.10 3.51
CA ALA A 47 13.87 2.41 4.28
C ALA A 47 12.58 1.98 3.56
N PHE A 48 12.56 2.04 2.22
CA PHE A 48 11.36 1.72 1.43
C PHE A 48 10.87 0.28 1.64
N PRO A 49 11.67 -0.78 1.41
CA PRO A 49 11.19 -2.14 1.60
C PRO A 49 10.79 -2.42 3.06
N ILE A 50 11.47 -1.83 4.04
CA ILE A 50 11.14 -2.02 5.46
C ILE A 50 9.78 -1.40 5.76
N ILE A 51 9.58 -0.13 5.40
CA ILE A 51 8.33 0.59 5.68
C ILE A 51 7.16 -0.07 4.95
N TRP A 52 7.30 -0.37 3.66
CA TRP A 52 6.26 -1.03 2.88
C TRP A 52 5.89 -2.40 3.43
N SER A 53 6.85 -3.19 3.90
CA SER A 53 6.57 -4.49 4.52
C SER A 53 5.71 -4.35 5.77
N ILE A 54 6.02 -3.39 6.63
CA ILE A 54 5.23 -3.10 7.83
C ILE A 54 3.82 -2.65 7.45
N LEU A 55 3.70 -1.73 6.49
CA LEU A 55 2.41 -1.18 6.05
C LEU A 55 1.50 -2.25 5.42
N TYR A 56 2.05 -3.14 4.59
CA TYR A 56 1.28 -4.24 4.02
C TYR A 56 0.81 -5.25 5.08
N LEU A 57 1.63 -5.52 6.10
CA LEU A 57 1.20 -6.36 7.23
C LEU A 57 0.07 -5.69 8.02
N LEU A 58 0.20 -4.40 8.33
CA LEU A 58 -0.85 -3.64 9.02
C LEU A 58 -2.14 -3.60 8.18
N PHE A 59 -2.02 -3.48 6.85
CA PHE A 59 -3.15 -3.54 5.94
C PHE A 59 -3.89 -4.88 6.02
N GLY A 60 -3.16 -5.98 5.95
CA GLY A 60 -3.74 -7.33 6.06
C GLY A 60 -4.37 -7.59 7.43
N ILE A 61 -3.75 -7.15 8.53
CA ILE A 61 -4.30 -7.23 9.89
C ILE A 61 -5.60 -6.42 9.98
N SER A 62 -5.62 -5.20 9.49
CA SER A 62 -6.82 -4.35 9.48
C SER A 62 -7.98 -4.99 8.73
N PHE A 63 -7.69 -5.51 7.54
CA PHE A 63 -8.68 -6.22 6.74
C PHE A 63 -9.25 -7.44 7.48
N TYR A 64 -8.40 -8.24 8.11
CA TYR A 64 -8.81 -9.39 8.90
C TYR A 64 -9.68 -9.01 10.11
N LEU A 65 -9.30 -7.96 10.84
CA LEU A 65 -10.03 -7.53 12.03
C LEU A 65 -11.43 -6.98 11.72
N ALA A 66 -11.58 -6.27 10.60
CA ALA A 66 -12.84 -5.62 10.24
C ALA A 66 -13.74 -6.48 9.35
N ASN A 67 -13.21 -7.47 8.65
CA ASN A 67 -13.98 -8.29 7.70
C ASN A 67 -14.12 -9.73 8.21
N LYS A 68 -14.90 -9.88 9.27
CA LYS A 68 -15.20 -11.20 9.86
C LYS A 68 -15.84 -12.10 8.81
N ASN A 69 -15.33 -13.32 8.69
CA ASN A 69 -15.72 -14.33 7.70
C ASN A 69 -15.59 -13.88 6.23
N TYR A 70 -15.02 -12.69 5.96
CA TYR A 70 -14.81 -12.16 4.60
C TYR A 70 -16.10 -11.87 3.83
N GLU A 71 -17.19 -11.57 4.55
CA GLU A 71 -18.52 -11.36 3.98
C GLU A 71 -18.79 -9.90 3.62
N ASN A 72 -18.07 -8.94 4.22
CA ASN A 72 -18.25 -7.53 3.92
C ASN A 72 -17.65 -7.17 2.55
N LYS A 73 -18.50 -7.18 1.52
CA LYS A 73 -18.12 -6.89 0.14
C LYS A 73 -17.56 -5.48 -0.05
N LYS A 74 -18.01 -4.49 0.73
CA LYS A 74 -17.51 -3.10 0.63
C LYS A 74 -16.06 -3.02 1.06
N ILE A 75 -15.73 -3.56 2.23
CA ILE A 75 -14.34 -3.63 2.72
C ILE A 75 -13.46 -4.42 1.76
N THR A 76 -13.94 -5.55 1.26
CA THR A 76 -13.19 -6.39 0.31
C THR A 76 -12.90 -5.63 -0.99
N SER A 77 -13.92 -4.98 -1.57
CA SER A 77 -13.75 -4.20 -2.80
C SER A 77 -12.80 -3.03 -2.61
N SER A 78 -12.93 -2.27 -1.52
CA SER A 78 -12.04 -1.14 -1.23
C SER A 78 -10.59 -1.60 -1.02
N ALA A 79 -10.38 -2.72 -0.32
CA ALA A 79 -9.05 -3.28 -0.13
C ALA A 79 -8.41 -3.70 -1.45
N ILE A 80 -9.14 -4.41 -2.31
CA ILE A 80 -8.64 -4.88 -3.61
C ILE A 80 -8.29 -3.69 -4.52
N ILE A 81 -9.17 -2.70 -4.62
CA ILE A 81 -8.94 -1.49 -5.44
C ILE A 81 -7.69 -0.76 -4.94
N ASN A 82 -7.56 -0.57 -3.63
CA ASN A 82 -6.41 0.11 -3.06
C ASN A 82 -5.10 -0.62 -3.36
N LEU A 83 -5.06 -1.94 -3.20
CA LEU A 83 -3.86 -2.74 -3.45
C LEU A 83 -3.49 -2.76 -4.94
N ILE A 84 -4.46 -2.86 -5.84
CA ILE A 84 -4.20 -2.80 -7.29
C ILE A 84 -3.56 -1.46 -7.67
N LEU A 85 -4.13 -0.35 -7.21
CA LEU A 85 -3.57 0.98 -7.46
C LEU A 85 -2.15 1.12 -6.86
N ASN A 86 -1.93 0.60 -5.67
CA ASN A 86 -0.64 0.67 -5.01
C ASN A 86 0.44 -0.13 -5.75
N TYR A 87 0.12 -1.34 -6.22
CA TYR A 87 1.08 -2.17 -6.96
C TYR A 87 1.36 -1.62 -8.35
N SER A 88 0.35 -1.05 -9.04
CA SER A 88 0.54 -0.42 -10.35
C SER A 88 1.37 0.86 -10.24
N TRP A 89 1.24 1.64 -9.16
CA TRP A 89 2.09 2.80 -8.92
C TRP A 89 3.58 2.46 -8.93
N THR A 90 3.97 1.37 -8.29
CA THR A 90 5.37 0.90 -8.28
C THR A 90 5.89 0.69 -9.70
N PHE A 91 5.07 0.10 -10.56
CA PHE A 91 5.41 -0.15 -11.96
C PHE A 91 5.47 1.15 -12.77
N ILE A 92 4.49 2.03 -12.62
CA ILE A 92 4.39 3.30 -13.37
C ILE A 92 5.55 4.23 -12.99
N PHE A 93 5.87 4.33 -11.70
CA PHE A 93 6.95 5.19 -11.23
C PHE A 93 8.35 4.66 -11.59
N PHE A 94 8.67 3.41 -11.26
CA PHE A 94 10.02 2.88 -11.39
C PHE A 94 10.35 2.29 -12.76
N LYS A 95 9.38 1.68 -13.45
CA LYS A 95 9.60 1.04 -14.75
C LYS A 95 9.26 1.96 -15.91
N LEU A 96 8.06 2.54 -15.90
CA LEU A 96 7.62 3.44 -16.98
C LEU A 96 8.19 4.86 -16.83
N LYS A 97 8.63 5.27 -15.64
CA LYS A 97 9.14 6.62 -15.33
C LYS A 97 8.15 7.73 -15.65
N MET A 98 6.86 7.41 -15.59
CA MET A 98 5.76 8.34 -15.84
C MET A 98 5.41 9.08 -14.54
N TYR A 99 6.29 9.99 -14.09
CA TYR A 99 6.21 10.61 -12.77
C TYR A 99 4.94 11.43 -12.53
N ILE A 100 4.42 12.10 -13.55
CA ILE A 100 3.15 12.84 -13.44
C ILE A 100 1.98 11.88 -13.27
N VAL A 101 1.91 10.82 -14.07
CA VAL A 101 0.85 9.81 -13.97
C VAL A 101 0.90 9.10 -12.62
N SER A 102 2.10 8.76 -12.13
CA SER A 102 2.26 8.15 -10.83
C SER A 102 1.88 9.08 -9.66
N ALA A 103 2.06 10.40 -9.80
CA ALA A 103 1.58 11.36 -8.80
C ALA A 103 0.05 11.42 -8.76
N ILE A 104 -0.61 11.43 -9.92
CA ILE A 104 -2.08 11.36 -10.01
C ILE A 104 -2.59 10.07 -9.38
N GLU A 105 -1.94 8.95 -9.68
CA GLU A 105 -2.28 7.65 -9.09
C GLU A 105 -2.11 7.63 -7.57
N LEU A 106 -1.06 8.27 -7.02
CA LEU A 106 -0.91 8.42 -5.56
C LEU A 106 -2.08 9.18 -4.93
N VAL A 107 -2.60 10.22 -5.59
CA VAL A 107 -3.80 10.90 -5.12
C VAL A 107 -4.99 9.94 -5.09
N LEU A 108 -5.18 9.10 -6.12
CA LEU A 108 -6.23 8.09 -6.14
C LEU A 108 -6.04 7.04 -5.03
N ILE A 109 -4.81 6.62 -4.76
CA ILE A 109 -4.50 5.71 -3.65
C ILE A 109 -4.85 6.35 -2.31
N ILE A 110 -4.52 7.63 -2.09
CA ILE A 110 -4.86 8.37 -0.87
C ILE A 110 -6.38 8.42 -0.67
N LEU A 111 -7.14 8.79 -1.70
CA LEU A 111 -8.60 8.82 -1.65
C LEU A 111 -9.20 7.43 -1.38
N SER A 112 -8.68 6.41 -2.03
CA SER A 112 -9.05 5.00 -1.81
C SER A 112 -8.73 4.55 -0.38
N THR A 113 -7.61 4.98 0.19
CA THR A 113 -7.21 4.69 1.57
C THR A 113 -8.14 5.35 2.57
N ILE A 114 -8.50 6.61 2.35
CA ILE A 114 -9.47 7.33 3.20
C ILE A 114 -10.82 6.60 3.19
N LYS A 115 -11.31 6.21 2.01
CA LYS A 115 -12.53 5.42 1.88
C LYS A 115 -12.42 4.10 2.65
N PHE A 116 -11.32 3.39 2.51
CA PHE A 116 -11.07 2.13 3.21
C PHE A 116 -11.08 2.32 4.72
N ILE A 117 -10.41 3.36 5.25
CA ILE A 117 -10.42 3.71 6.68
C ILE A 117 -11.85 3.97 7.18
N ILE A 118 -12.67 4.69 6.43
CA ILE A 118 -14.07 4.97 6.81
C ILE A 118 -14.89 3.69 6.89
N GLU A 119 -14.70 2.77 5.95
CA GLU A 119 -15.39 1.48 5.94
C GLU A 119 -14.92 0.58 7.09
N LEU A 120 -13.61 0.52 7.35
CA LEU A 120 -13.05 -0.19 8.48
C LEU A 120 -13.58 0.35 9.82
N TYR A 121 -13.68 1.68 9.96
CA TYR A 121 -14.09 2.33 11.21
C TYR A 121 -15.51 1.93 11.62
N LYS A 122 -16.39 1.67 10.66
CA LYS A 122 -17.77 1.23 10.92
C LYS A 122 -17.84 -0.17 11.53
N GLU A 123 -16.89 -1.03 11.20
CA GLU A 123 -16.85 -2.42 11.67
C GLU A 123 -15.88 -2.60 12.85
N ASN A 124 -14.72 -1.95 12.81
CA ASN A 124 -13.68 -2.09 13.83
C ASN A 124 -12.78 -0.84 13.87
N LYS A 125 -12.88 -0.07 14.95
CA LYS A 125 -12.09 1.16 15.12
C LYS A 125 -10.59 0.90 15.14
N THR A 126 -10.14 -0.17 15.80
CA THR A 126 -8.72 -0.54 15.85
C THR A 126 -8.18 -0.82 14.44
N ALA A 127 -8.95 -1.54 13.62
CA ALA A 127 -8.57 -1.78 12.22
C ALA A 127 -8.39 -0.48 11.43
N ALA A 128 -9.27 0.49 11.62
CA ALA A 128 -9.16 1.80 10.99
C ALA A 128 -7.90 2.55 11.45
N PHE A 129 -7.62 2.58 12.75
CA PHE A 129 -6.44 3.26 13.30
C PHE A 129 -5.12 2.66 12.80
N LEU A 130 -5.05 1.36 12.57
CA LEU A 130 -3.87 0.70 12.00
C LEU A 130 -3.53 1.16 10.57
N GLN A 131 -4.45 1.85 9.87
CA GLN A 131 -4.21 2.39 8.53
C GLN A 131 -3.67 3.83 8.52
N PHE A 132 -3.63 4.53 9.66
CA PHE A 132 -3.07 5.89 9.70
C PHE A 132 -1.58 5.95 9.30
N PRO A 133 -0.70 5.03 9.75
CA PRO A 133 0.68 5.01 9.27
C PRO A 133 0.79 4.87 7.75
N TYR A 134 -0.09 4.08 7.13
CA TYR A 134 -0.15 3.94 5.68
C TYR A 134 -0.55 5.25 5.00
N LEU A 135 -1.59 5.94 5.50
CA LEU A 135 -2.01 7.23 4.96
C LEU A 135 -0.90 8.28 5.06
N VAL A 136 -0.21 8.36 6.21
CA VAL A 136 0.94 9.27 6.39
C VAL A 136 2.05 8.95 5.40
N TRP A 137 2.38 7.67 5.20
CA TRP A 137 3.41 7.26 4.26
C TRP A 137 3.04 7.60 2.80
N LEU A 138 1.77 7.48 2.43
CA LEU A 138 1.30 7.89 1.10
C LEU A 138 1.49 9.40 0.86
N LEU A 139 1.29 10.24 1.87
CA LEU A 139 1.56 11.68 1.78
C LEU A 139 3.06 11.95 1.61
N VAL A 140 3.93 11.22 2.30
CA VAL A 140 5.38 11.28 2.10
C VAL A 140 5.74 10.83 0.68
N ALA A 141 5.17 9.72 0.20
CA ALA A 141 5.39 9.23 -1.16
C ALA A 141 4.96 10.26 -2.22
N LEU A 142 3.84 10.95 -2.00
CA LEU A 142 3.38 12.02 -2.89
C LEU A 142 4.35 13.21 -2.89
N TYR A 143 4.83 13.64 -1.73
CA TYR A 143 5.87 14.67 -1.62
C TYR A 143 7.13 14.29 -2.41
N LEU A 144 7.60 13.06 -2.25
CA LEU A 144 8.78 12.56 -2.97
C LEU A 144 8.54 12.50 -4.48
N ASN A 145 7.36 12.05 -4.90
CA ASN A 145 7.01 11.95 -6.33
C ASN A 145 6.94 13.35 -6.98
N ILE A 146 6.29 14.33 -6.32
CA ILE A 146 6.25 15.72 -6.80
C ILE A 146 7.65 16.31 -6.85
N GLY A 147 8.48 16.07 -5.83
CA GLY A 147 9.87 16.49 -5.83
C GLY A 147 10.68 15.93 -7.01
N VAL A 148 10.45 14.67 -7.36
CA VAL A 148 11.06 14.06 -8.56
C VAL A 148 10.60 14.77 -9.84
N ILE A 149 9.31 15.11 -9.97
CA ILE A 149 8.79 15.83 -11.14
C ILE A 149 9.46 17.20 -11.31
N ILE A 150 9.69 17.90 -10.20
CA ILE A 150 10.26 19.27 -10.24
C ILE A 150 11.78 19.24 -10.54
N LEU A 151 12.48 18.20 -10.09
CA LEU A 151 13.93 18.13 -10.14
C LEU A 151 14.48 17.37 -11.36
N ASN A 152 13.64 16.72 -12.17
CA ASN A 152 14.05 15.95 -13.36
C ASN A 152 13.23 16.31 -14.60
#